data_121bf64afdf2e62d74f7ed9672c52342
#
_entry.id   121bf64afdf2e62d74f7ed9672c52342
#
_cell.length_a   1.000
_cell.length_b   1.000
_cell.length_c   1.000
_cell.angle_alpha   90.00
_cell.angle_beta   90.00
_cell.angle_gamma   90.00
#
_symmetry.space_group_name_H-M   'P 1'
#
loop_
_entity.id
_entity.type
_entity.pdbx_description
1 polymer ?
#
loop_
_entity_poly.entity_id
_entity_poly.type
_entity_poly.pdbx_seq_one_letter_code
_entity_poly.pdbx_strand_id
1 'polypeptide(L)'
;MLSPDQIHQYDEQGYVIPDYRLSDDTIEEIKIAHKRLIAKSPQFSDYCGALLIEDLSFLNYARDQNILDMVSQLIGPDIALWNSSFFAKPAKIGTRTPWHQDGEYWPITPLATCTVWIALDNTTINNGCLKFLPGSHKGKRLESHHLNNSDDIALPLSLIHI
;
A
#
# COMPACT_ATOMS: atom_id res chain seq x y z
N MET A 1 -1.39 3.36 18.68
CA MET A 1 -1.31 1.95 19.12
C MET A 1 -2.59 1.22 18.75
N LEU A 2 -2.47 -0.02 18.22
CA LEU A 2 -3.60 -0.90 17.98
C LEU A 2 -4.12 -1.49 19.30
N SER A 3 -5.43 -1.69 19.41
CA SER A 3 -6.03 -2.44 20.52
C SER A 3 -5.78 -3.95 20.35
N PRO A 4 -5.94 -4.76 21.43
CA PRO A 4 -5.86 -6.22 21.32
C PRO A 4 -6.83 -6.80 20.27
N ASP A 5 -8.04 -6.26 20.17
CA ASP A 5 -9.03 -6.69 19.18
C ASP A 5 -8.61 -6.36 17.75
N GLN A 6 -7.97 -5.21 17.53
CA GLN A 6 -7.42 -4.83 16.22
C GLN A 6 -6.25 -5.70 15.82
N ILE A 7 -5.36 -6.06 16.75
CA ILE A 7 -4.26 -7.02 16.50
C ILE A 7 -4.85 -8.39 16.14
N HIS A 8 -5.83 -8.86 16.91
CA HIS A 8 -6.53 -10.12 16.62
C HIS A 8 -7.22 -10.09 15.25
N GLN A 9 -7.87 -8.98 14.90
CA GLN A 9 -8.45 -8.80 13.56
C GLN A 9 -7.40 -8.93 12.47
N TYR A 10 -6.23 -8.31 12.63
CA TYR A 10 -5.13 -8.43 11.67
C TYR A 10 -4.66 -9.88 11.52
N ASP A 11 -4.48 -10.59 12.63
CA ASP A 11 -4.07 -12.00 12.63
C ASP A 11 -5.11 -12.90 11.94
N GLU A 12 -6.41 -12.62 12.15
CA GLU A 12 -7.49 -13.43 11.61
C GLU A 12 -7.80 -13.11 10.16
N GLN A 13 -7.78 -11.83 9.77
CA GLN A 13 -8.26 -11.39 8.47
C GLN A 13 -7.16 -10.94 7.51
N GLY A 14 -5.93 -10.66 8.02
CA GLY A 14 -4.80 -10.18 7.22
C GLY A 14 -4.80 -8.68 6.98
N TYR A 15 -5.73 -7.96 7.58
CA TYR A 15 -5.77 -6.50 7.54
C TYR A 15 -6.47 -5.92 8.76
N VAL A 16 -6.17 -4.67 9.07
CA VAL A 16 -6.86 -3.87 10.09
C VAL A 16 -6.96 -2.41 9.63
N ILE A 17 -8.04 -1.75 10.02
CA ILE A 17 -8.21 -0.30 9.83
C ILE A 17 -8.10 0.34 11.20
N PRO A 18 -6.98 0.98 11.54
CA PRO A 18 -6.81 1.62 12.84
C PRO A 18 -7.65 2.90 12.94
N ASP A 19 -7.94 3.32 14.17
CA ASP A 19 -8.64 4.59 14.44
C ASP A 19 -7.74 5.81 14.21
N TYR A 20 -6.43 5.60 14.06
CA TYR A 20 -5.46 6.66 13.81
C TYR A 20 -5.66 7.29 12.43
N ARG A 21 -5.53 8.61 12.40
CA ARG A 21 -5.58 9.40 11.17
C ARG A 21 -4.44 10.41 11.15
N LEU A 22 -3.82 10.57 10.00
CA LEU A 22 -2.93 11.71 9.78
C LEU A 22 -3.72 13.02 9.86
N SER A 23 -3.04 14.11 10.26
CA SER A 23 -3.67 15.43 10.25
C SER A 23 -4.06 15.88 8.84
N ASP A 24 -5.07 16.72 8.73
CA ASP A 24 -5.48 17.29 7.44
C ASP A 24 -4.33 18.05 6.78
N ASP A 25 -3.50 18.76 7.57
CA ASP A 25 -2.31 19.45 7.08
C ASP A 25 -1.30 18.48 6.46
N THR A 26 -1.02 17.35 7.13
CA THR A 26 -0.12 16.32 6.60
C THR A 26 -0.67 15.70 5.30
N ILE A 27 -1.96 15.43 5.24
CA ILE A 27 -2.61 14.91 4.02
C ILE A 27 -2.47 15.91 2.87
N GLU A 28 -2.70 17.20 3.13
CA GLU A 28 -2.56 18.22 2.09
C GLU A 28 -1.09 18.42 1.66
N GLU A 29 -0.13 18.35 2.58
CA GLU A 29 1.30 18.35 2.24
C GLU A 29 1.67 17.19 1.31
N ILE A 30 1.18 15.97 1.58
CA ILE A 30 1.40 14.80 0.72
C ILE A 30 0.80 15.04 -0.67
N LYS A 31 -0.41 15.59 -0.75
CA LYS A 31 -1.06 15.93 -2.03
C LYS A 31 -0.28 16.98 -2.82
N ILE A 32 0.24 18.00 -2.15
CA ILE A 32 1.09 19.02 -2.78
C ILE A 32 2.39 18.39 -3.29
N ALA A 33 3.03 17.54 -2.49
CA ALA A 33 4.23 16.82 -2.91
C ALA A 33 3.97 15.92 -4.12
N HIS A 34 2.84 15.20 -4.14
CA HIS A 34 2.42 14.40 -5.30
C HIS A 34 2.18 15.27 -6.54
N LYS A 35 1.50 16.42 -6.42
CA LYS A 35 1.31 17.36 -7.54
C LYS A 35 2.66 17.83 -8.12
N ARG A 36 3.65 18.12 -7.27
CA ARG A 36 5.01 18.47 -7.72
C ARG A 36 5.69 17.31 -8.44
N LEU A 37 5.54 16.09 -7.92
CA LEU A 37 6.09 14.88 -8.54
C LEU A 37 5.54 14.70 -9.97
N ILE A 38 4.24 14.71 -10.16
CA ILE A 38 3.63 14.51 -11.50
C ILE A 38 3.85 15.69 -12.44
N ALA A 39 4.02 16.92 -11.94
CA ALA A 39 4.41 18.06 -12.77
C ALA A 39 5.82 17.90 -13.35
N LYS A 40 6.74 17.29 -12.58
CA LYS A 40 8.10 16.96 -13.02
C LYS A 40 8.16 15.68 -13.86
N SER A 41 7.35 14.69 -13.53
CA SER A 41 7.37 13.33 -14.08
C SER A 41 5.94 12.83 -14.36
N PRO A 42 5.29 13.31 -15.45
CA PRO A 42 3.88 13.02 -15.76
C PRO A 42 3.55 11.53 -15.92
N GLN A 43 4.55 10.69 -16.25
CA GLN A 43 4.41 9.24 -16.36
C GLN A 43 3.97 8.58 -15.04
N PHE A 44 4.16 9.26 -13.89
CA PHE A 44 3.77 8.77 -12.57
C PHE A 44 2.37 9.22 -12.12
N SER A 45 1.56 9.76 -13.02
CA SER A 45 0.21 10.27 -12.71
C SER A 45 -0.77 9.22 -12.20
N ASP A 46 -0.59 7.95 -12.58
CA ASP A 46 -1.42 6.82 -12.12
C ASP A 46 -0.72 5.98 -11.05
N TYR A 47 0.54 5.64 -11.29
CA TYR A 47 1.34 4.79 -10.41
C TYR A 47 2.80 5.22 -10.38
N CYS A 48 3.38 5.29 -9.17
CA CYS A 48 4.80 5.47 -8.95
C CYS A 48 5.30 4.39 -7.97
N GLY A 49 6.00 3.38 -8.48
CA GLY A 49 6.41 2.20 -7.70
C GLY A 49 7.69 2.37 -6.88
N ALA A 50 8.47 3.42 -7.14
CA ALA A 50 9.74 3.67 -6.46
C ALA A 50 9.82 5.14 -5.98
N LEU A 51 8.83 5.54 -5.19
CA LEU A 51 8.57 6.91 -4.81
C LEU A 51 9.77 7.62 -4.18
N LEU A 52 10.53 6.93 -3.32
CA LEU A 52 11.68 7.52 -2.63
C LEU A 52 12.90 7.73 -3.53
N ILE A 53 12.95 7.10 -4.70
CA ILE A 53 13.97 7.39 -5.71
C ILE A 53 13.66 8.73 -6.41
N GLU A 54 12.37 9.00 -6.61
CA GLU A 54 11.91 10.20 -7.28
C GLU A 54 11.92 11.43 -6.37
N ASP A 55 11.48 11.25 -5.11
CA ASP A 55 11.44 12.32 -4.12
C ASP A 55 11.61 11.75 -2.70
N LEU A 56 12.79 11.92 -2.13
CA LEU A 56 13.13 11.43 -0.80
C LEU A 56 12.32 12.11 0.33
N SER A 57 11.68 13.26 0.07
CA SER A 57 10.85 13.95 1.08
C SER A 57 9.68 13.09 1.57
N PHE A 58 9.20 12.13 0.76
CA PHE A 58 8.15 11.20 1.17
C PHE A 58 8.56 10.27 2.32
N LEU A 59 9.86 10.13 2.59
CA LEU A 59 10.33 9.39 3.76
C LEU A 59 9.82 10.00 5.08
N ASN A 60 9.57 11.32 5.13
CA ASN A 60 9.06 11.98 6.33
C ASN A 60 7.70 11.41 6.76
N TYR A 61 6.84 11.07 5.80
CA TYR A 61 5.51 10.51 6.07
C TYR A 61 5.57 9.03 6.46
N ALA A 62 6.51 8.27 5.88
CA ALA A 62 6.75 6.88 6.26
C ALA A 62 7.37 6.73 7.66
N ARG A 63 7.89 7.81 8.24
CA ARG A 63 8.51 7.84 9.57
C ARG A 63 7.57 8.38 10.66
N ASP A 64 6.27 8.52 10.39
CA ASP A 64 5.31 8.88 11.45
C ASP A 64 5.37 7.86 12.59
N GLN A 65 5.63 8.35 13.81
CA GLN A 65 5.88 7.49 14.97
C GLN A 65 4.66 6.63 15.33
N ASN A 66 3.45 7.15 15.20
CA ASN A 66 2.24 6.39 15.48
C ASN A 66 2.06 5.22 14.49
N ILE A 67 2.42 5.45 13.22
CA ILE A 67 2.41 4.39 12.20
C ILE A 67 3.46 3.33 12.55
N LEU A 68 4.70 3.73 12.85
CA LEU A 68 5.77 2.81 13.20
C LEU A 68 5.43 1.99 14.46
N ASP A 69 4.83 2.63 15.45
CA ASP A 69 4.40 1.95 16.68
C ASP A 69 3.30 0.88 16.40
N MET A 70 2.34 1.16 15.52
CA MET A 70 1.33 0.19 15.10
C MET A 70 1.94 -0.95 14.29
N VAL A 71 2.85 -0.66 13.37
CA VAL A 71 3.55 -1.68 12.58
C VAL A 71 4.39 -2.58 13.50
N SER A 72 5.08 -2.00 14.49
CA SER A 72 5.89 -2.77 15.44
C SER A 72 5.07 -3.76 16.29
N GLN A 73 3.80 -3.45 16.55
CA GLN A 73 2.90 -4.38 17.22
C GLN A 73 2.55 -5.61 16.37
N LEU A 74 2.62 -5.49 15.04
CA LEU A 74 2.25 -6.55 14.09
C LEU A 74 3.43 -7.41 13.66
N ILE A 75 4.60 -6.81 13.40
CA ILE A 75 5.77 -7.51 12.84
C ILE A 75 7.04 -7.42 13.71
N GLY A 76 6.94 -6.81 14.89
CA GLY A 76 8.08 -6.62 15.79
C GLY A 76 8.77 -5.26 15.63
N PRO A 77 9.68 -4.90 16.57
CA PRO A 77 10.26 -3.56 16.64
C PRO A 77 11.37 -3.29 15.61
N ASP A 78 11.98 -4.32 15.06
CA ASP A 78 13.09 -4.19 14.11
C ASP A 78 12.52 -4.02 12.69
N ILE A 79 12.20 -2.79 12.34
CA ILE A 79 11.49 -2.44 11.11
C ILE A 79 12.44 -1.80 10.11
N ALA A 80 12.37 -2.23 8.85
CA ALA A 80 12.98 -1.57 7.71
C ALA A 80 11.94 -1.19 6.68
N LEU A 81 12.02 0.02 6.13
CA LEU A 81 11.17 0.41 5.01
C LEU A 81 11.70 -0.23 3.73
N TRP A 82 10.93 -1.16 3.17
CA TRP A 82 11.27 -1.82 1.92
C TRP A 82 11.01 -0.94 0.70
N ASN A 83 9.82 -0.38 0.61
CA ASN A 83 9.41 0.44 -0.53
C ASN A 83 8.32 1.44 -0.12
N SER A 84 8.13 2.44 -0.95
CA SER A 84 7.02 3.38 -0.89
C SER A 84 6.52 3.66 -2.30
N SER A 85 5.21 3.71 -2.49
CA SER A 85 4.60 3.90 -3.80
C SER A 85 3.35 4.77 -3.73
N PHE A 86 2.98 5.35 -4.87
CA PHE A 86 1.71 6.03 -5.08
C PHE A 86 0.82 5.24 -6.04
N PHE A 87 -0.45 5.11 -5.67
CA PHE A 87 -1.55 4.67 -6.52
C PHE A 87 -2.55 5.82 -6.64
N ALA A 88 -2.40 6.65 -7.64
CA ALA A 88 -3.16 7.91 -7.76
C ALA A 88 -4.45 7.78 -8.55
N LYS A 89 -4.55 6.83 -9.48
CA LYS A 89 -5.74 6.49 -10.28
C LYS A 89 -6.54 7.71 -10.77
N PRO A 90 -6.06 8.44 -11.79
CA PRO A 90 -6.77 9.57 -12.35
C PRO A 90 -8.19 9.18 -12.79
N ALA A 91 -9.16 10.07 -12.55
CA ALA A 91 -10.55 9.80 -12.89
C ALA A 91 -10.73 9.43 -14.37
N LYS A 92 -11.48 8.39 -14.66
CA LYS A 92 -11.83 7.85 -15.99
C LYS A 92 -10.71 7.16 -16.77
N ILE A 93 -9.44 7.42 -16.45
CA ILE A 93 -8.29 6.88 -17.19
C ILE A 93 -7.33 6.08 -16.31
N GLY A 94 -7.53 6.09 -14.98
CA GLY A 94 -6.72 5.32 -14.05
C GLY A 94 -6.81 3.82 -14.31
N THR A 95 -5.68 3.13 -14.20
CA THR A 95 -5.58 1.69 -14.40
C THR A 95 -6.08 0.91 -13.17
N ARG A 96 -6.55 -0.30 -13.37
CA ARG A 96 -6.91 -1.17 -12.26
C ARG A 96 -5.68 -1.86 -11.70
N THR A 97 -5.69 -2.14 -10.41
CA THR A 97 -4.70 -3.02 -9.77
C THR A 97 -5.29 -4.42 -9.71
N PRO A 98 -4.68 -5.41 -10.35
CA PRO A 98 -5.19 -6.79 -10.30
C PRO A 98 -5.04 -7.38 -8.90
N TRP A 99 -5.76 -8.46 -8.60
CA TRP A 99 -5.58 -9.22 -7.39
C TRP A 99 -4.16 -9.80 -7.35
N HIS A 100 -3.47 -9.62 -6.22
CA HIS A 100 -2.12 -10.09 -6.01
C HIS A 100 -1.83 -10.27 -4.52
N GLN A 101 -0.72 -10.93 -4.22
CA GLN A 101 -0.10 -10.97 -2.90
C GLN A 101 1.25 -10.30 -3.00
N ASP A 102 1.47 -9.24 -2.21
CA ASP A 102 2.71 -8.46 -2.23
C ASP A 102 3.96 -9.33 -2.05
N GLY A 103 3.87 -10.33 -1.19
CA GLY A 103 4.98 -11.23 -0.89
C GLY A 103 5.55 -11.99 -2.09
N GLU A 104 4.79 -12.18 -3.16
CA GLU A 104 5.29 -12.83 -4.38
C GLU A 104 6.30 -11.98 -5.14
N TYR A 105 6.23 -10.66 -4.96
CA TYR A 105 7.13 -9.71 -5.63
C TYR A 105 8.42 -9.47 -4.87
N TRP A 106 8.47 -9.82 -3.58
CA TRP A 106 9.53 -9.37 -2.71
C TRP A 106 10.48 -10.50 -2.32
N PRO A 107 11.77 -10.41 -2.64
CA PRO A 107 12.78 -11.39 -2.25
C PRO A 107 13.17 -11.19 -0.78
N ILE A 108 12.19 -11.21 0.14
CA ILE A 108 12.39 -11.01 1.58
C ILE A 108 12.23 -12.33 2.31
N THR A 109 13.19 -12.66 3.19
CA THR A 109 13.15 -13.85 4.02
C THR A 109 13.56 -13.52 5.46
N PRO A 110 12.77 -13.82 6.49
CA PRO A 110 11.41 -14.37 6.39
C PRO A 110 10.43 -13.35 5.81
N LEU A 111 9.30 -13.80 5.27
CA LEU A 111 8.27 -12.95 4.69
C LEU A 111 7.40 -12.31 5.80
N ALA A 112 8.05 -11.60 6.72
CA ALA A 112 7.42 -10.84 7.80
C ALA A 112 7.28 -9.39 7.35
N THR A 113 6.24 -9.10 6.56
CA THR A 113 6.00 -7.79 5.97
C THR A 113 4.63 -7.24 6.36
N CYS A 114 4.53 -5.92 6.42
CA CYS A 114 3.29 -5.20 6.66
C CYS A 114 3.24 -4.00 5.72
N THR A 115 2.20 -3.91 4.91
CA THR A 115 1.96 -2.74 4.04
C THR A 115 1.04 -1.76 4.75
N VAL A 116 1.48 -0.51 4.86
CA VAL A 116 0.65 0.60 5.36
C VAL A 116 0.07 1.33 4.16
N TRP A 117 -1.26 1.36 4.06
CA TRP A 117 -1.97 2.08 3.01
C TRP A 117 -2.61 3.34 3.58
N ILE A 118 -2.26 4.51 3.05
CA ILE A 118 -2.74 5.82 3.50
C ILE A 118 -3.69 6.38 2.44
N ALA A 119 -4.98 6.54 2.82
CA ALA A 119 -5.97 7.19 1.97
C ALA A 119 -5.76 8.70 2.00
N LEU A 120 -5.48 9.30 0.85
CA LEU A 120 -5.36 10.75 0.70
C LEU A 120 -6.68 11.41 0.32
N ASP A 121 -7.59 10.66 -0.28
CA ASP A 121 -8.95 11.08 -0.65
C ASP A 121 -9.97 10.15 -0.03
N ASN A 122 -11.24 10.53 -0.09
CA ASN A 122 -12.34 9.66 0.31
C ASN A 122 -12.47 8.50 -0.67
N THR A 123 -12.04 7.30 -0.26
CA THR A 123 -12.04 6.10 -1.10
C THR A 123 -13.31 5.29 -0.92
N THR A 124 -13.94 4.96 -2.04
CA THR A 124 -15.21 4.24 -2.09
C THR A 124 -15.16 3.14 -3.17
N ILE A 125 -16.16 2.26 -3.18
CA ILE A 125 -16.30 1.23 -4.23
C ILE A 125 -16.34 1.87 -5.63
N ASN A 126 -16.89 3.07 -5.74
CA ASN A 126 -17.09 3.75 -7.02
C ASN A 126 -15.84 4.46 -7.55
N ASN A 127 -14.82 4.69 -6.71
CA ASN A 127 -13.59 5.39 -7.10
C ASN A 127 -12.31 4.59 -6.88
N GLY A 128 -12.41 3.26 -6.78
CA GLY A 128 -11.26 2.38 -6.76
C GLY A 128 -10.65 2.14 -5.38
N CYS A 129 -11.47 2.01 -4.34
CA CYS A 129 -11.00 1.61 -3.02
C CYS A 129 -10.21 0.30 -3.05
N LEU A 130 -9.34 0.12 -2.07
CA LEU A 130 -8.65 -1.13 -1.83
C LEU A 130 -9.66 -2.23 -1.48
N LYS A 131 -9.39 -3.47 -1.91
CA LYS A 131 -10.22 -4.65 -1.64
C LYS A 131 -9.34 -5.76 -1.09
N PHE A 132 -9.85 -6.52 -0.14
CA PHE A 132 -9.17 -7.65 0.47
C PHE A 132 -9.99 -8.93 0.36
N LEU A 133 -9.30 -10.06 0.35
CA LEU A 133 -9.86 -11.39 0.62
C LEU A 133 -9.51 -11.76 2.07
N PRO A 134 -10.44 -11.63 3.02
CA PRO A 134 -10.16 -11.88 4.42
C PRO A 134 -9.63 -13.29 4.65
N GLY A 135 -8.58 -13.43 5.46
CA GLY A 135 -7.99 -14.72 5.81
C GLY A 135 -7.14 -15.38 4.73
N SER A 136 -6.98 -14.78 3.55
CA SER A 136 -6.19 -15.37 2.44
C SER A 136 -4.71 -15.57 2.75
N HIS A 137 -4.18 -14.86 3.74
CA HIS A 137 -2.79 -15.00 4.24
C HIS A 137 -2.57 -16.26 5.11
N LYS A 138 -3.64 -16.86 5.66
CA LYS A 138 -3.53 -17.97 6.62
C LYS A 138 -2.94 -19.25 6.05
N GLY A 139 -3.02 -19.43 4.76
CA GLY A 139 -2.47 -20.61 4.07
C GLY A 139 -0.94 -20.71 4.15
N LYS A 140 -0.23 -19.68 4.63
CA LYS A 140 1.24 -19.57 4.69
C LYS A 140 1.92 -19.92 3.37
N ARG A 141 1.20 -19.83 2.27
CA ARG A 141 1.63 -20.13 0.92
C ARG A 141 1.23 -19.00 0.01
N LEU A 142 2.16 -18.55 -0.80
CA LEU A 142 1.87 -17.59 -1.85
C LEU A 142 1.17 -18.32 -3.00
N GLU A 143 0.14 -17.72 -3.52
CA GLU A 143 -0.54 -18.19 -4.73
C GLU A 143 0.30 -17.84 -5.95
N SER A 144 0.25 -18.69 -6.98
CA SER A 144 1.00 -18.45 -8.20
C SER A 144 0.49 -17.22 -8.94
N HIS A 145 1.40 -16.35 -9.32
CA HIS A 145 1.12 -15.18 -10.15
C HIS A 145 1.60 -15.41 -11.58
N HIS A 146 0.98 -14.75 -12.53
CA HIS A 146 1.38 -14.78 -13.93
C HIS A 146 1.57 -13.36 -14.47
N LEU A 147 2.43 -13.24 -15.46
CA LEU A 147 2.61 -11.98 -16.19
C LEU A 147 1.32 -11.63 -16.93
N ASN A 148 0.84 -10.41 -16.70
CA ASN A 148 -0.27 -9.83 -17.42
C ASN A 148 0.22 -8.50 -18.03
N ASN A 149 0.25 -8.41 -19.34
CA ASN A 149 0.74 -7.25 -20.08
C ASN A 149 -0.41 -6.40 -20.66
N SER A 150 -1.58 -6.45 -20.02
CA SER A 150 -2.72 -5.62 -20.42
C SER A 150 -2.45 -4.15 -20.11
N ASP A 151 -2.76 -3.24 -21.03
CA ASP A 151 -2.51 -1.80 -20.87
C ASP A 151 -3.43 -1.14 -19.81
N ASP A 152 -4.47 -1.85 -19.35
CA ASP A 152 -5.44 -1.34 -18.38
C ASP A 152 -5.07 -1.62 -16.91
N ILE A 153 -3.87 -2.14 -16.64
CA ILE A 153 -3.43 -2.51 -15.29
C ILE A 153 -2.20 -1.73 -14.82
N ALA A 154 -2.17 -1.43 -13.52
CA ALA A 154 -1.06 -0.73 -12.88
C ALA A 154 0.14 -1.64 -12.56
N LEU A 155 -0.09 -2.93 -12.35
CA LEU A 155 0.95 -3.91 -12.01
C LEU A 155 0.95 -5.05 -13.03
N PRO A 156 2.11 -5.47 -13.55
CA PRO A 156 2.20 -6.47 -14.62
C PRO A 156 1.97 -7.91 -14.15
N LEU A 157 1.71 -8.13 -12.87
CA LEU A 157 1.48 -9.46 -12.30
C LEU A 157 0.09 -9.54 -11.67
N SER A 158 -0.56 -10.68 -11.83
CA SER A 158 -1.84 -10.98 -11.18
C SER A 158 -1.94 -12.45 -10.80
N LEU A 159 -2.86 -12.76 -9.89
CA LEU A 159 -3.18 -14.15 -9.54
C LEU A 159 -3.73 -14.90 -10.76
N ILE A 160 -3.36 -16.17 -10.89
CA ILE A 160 -3.80 -17.02 -11.99
C ILE A 160 -5.30 -17.31 -11.88
N HIS A 161 -5.78 -17.52 -10.65
CA HIS A 161 -7.18 -17.82 -10.36
C HIS A 161 -7.58 -17.25 -9.00
N ILE A 162 -8.61 -16.46 -8.98
CA ILE A 162 -9.43 -16.16 -7.81
C ILE A 162 -10.88 -16.35 -8.23
#